data_6ee98a7c8c0cec21cc1613cd31d72284
#
_entry.id   6ee98a7c8c0cec21cc1613cd31d72284
#
_cell.length_a   1.000
_cell.length_b   1.000
_cell.length_c   1.000
_cell.angle_alpha   90.00
_cell.angle_beta   90.00
_cell.angle_gamma   90.00
#
_symmetry.space_group_name_H-M   'P 1'
#
loop_
_entity.id
_entity.type
_entity.pdbx_description
1 polymer ?
#
loop_
_entity_poly.entity_id
_entity_poly.type
_entity_poly.pdbx_seq_one_letter_code
_entity_poly.pdbx_strand_id
1 'polypeptide(L)'
;MHMSADHASADHVSVSLSIDASPREIWGALATAKHEWWPDMTFEAIVGAPLVERWMDGDKEKVASGTVTHAEAPHMLAFEWTEPEWGSATAVRITLESIDHHTKVSLVESGFCTIAGGPEIRAAHEEGWRYHLDRLRAAAVSPIGRVDS
;
A
#
# COMPACT_ATOMS: atom_id res chain seq x y z
N MET A 1 -8.94 -19.87 21.70
CA MET A 1 -7.72 -19.97 20.92
C MET A 1 -7.90 -19.31 19.58
N HIS A 2 -8.85 -19.79 18.83
CA HIS A 2 -9.12 -19.22 17.52
C HIS A 2 -9.56 -17.77 17.59
N MET A 3 -10.16 -17.41 18.71
CA MET A 3 -10.68 -16.06 18.88
C MET A 3 -9.60 -15.01 18.77
N SER A 4 -8.40 -15.29 19.31
CA SER A 4 -7.30 -14.34 19.24
C SER A 4 -6.88 -14.09 17.79
N ALA A 5 -6.78 -15.15 17.00
CA ALA A 5 -6.41 -15.01 15.58
C ALA A 5 -7.49 -14.23 14.82
N ASP A 6 -8.75 -14.50 15.13
CA ASP A 6 -9.85 -13.80 14.47
C ASP A 6 -9.84 -12.32 14.82
N HIS A 7 -9.54 -11.98 16.07
CA HIS A 7 -9.44 -10.58 16.47
C HIS A 7 -8.30 -9.87 15.73
N ALA A 8 -7.14 -10.53 15.63
CA ALA A 8 -6.02 -9.97 14.92
C ALA A 8 -6.38 -9.74 13.46
N SER A 9 -7.03 -10.72 12.83
CA SER A 9 -7.45 -10.59 11.44
C SER A 9 -8.50 -9.51 11.24
N ALA A 10 -9.34 -9.27 12.25
CA ALA A 10 -10.37 -8.24 12.14
C ALA A 10 -9.79 -6.83 12.19
N ASP A 11 -8.63 -6.65 12.81
CA ASP A 11 -8.02 -5.33 12.93
C ASP A 11 -7.09 -4.97 11.78
N HIS A 12 -6.56 -5.96 11.07
CA HIS A 12 -5.56 -5.66 10.05
C HIS A 12 -5.70 -6.53 8.80
N VAL A 13 -5.06 -6.05 7.75
CA VAL A 13 -4.88 -6.76 6.49
C VAL A 13 -3.39 -7.00 6.32
N SER A 14 -3.03 -8.20 5.87
CA SER A 14 -1.65 -8.55 5.57
C SER A 14 -1.62 -9.22 4.21
N VAL A 15 -0.88 -8.62 3.28
CA VAL A 15 -0.76 -9.12 1.92
C VAL A 15 0.72 -9.15 1.56
N SER A 16 1.18 -10.22 0.94
CA SER A 16 2.57 -10.29 0.50
C SER A 16 2.66 -11.02 -0.83
N LEU A 17 3.72 -10.72 -1.57
CA LEU A 17 4.02 -11.42 -2.81
C LEU A 17 5.51 -11.30 -3.10
N SER A 18 6.00 -12.14 -4.02
CA SER A 18 7.37 -12.08 -4.48
C SER A 18 7.42 -11.41 -5.84
N ILE A 19 8.41 -10.52 -5.99
CA ILE A 19 8.63 -9.82 -7.25
C ILE A 19 10.04 -10.13 -7.72
N ASP A 20 10.16 -10.48 -9.00
CA ASP A 20 11.45 -10.82 -9.60
C ASP A 20 12.17 -9.54 -10.00
N ALA A 21 12.59 -8.80 -9.00
CA ALA A 21 13.28 -7.53 -9.15
C ALA A 21 13.98 -7.22 -7.82
N SER A 22 14.94 -6.32 -7.84
CA SER A 22 15.64 -5.90 -6.62
C SER A 22 14.77 -4.92 -5.82
N PRO A 23 15.05 -4.78 -4.51
CA PRO A 23 14.34 -3.76 -3.73
C PRO A 23 14.46 -2.36 -4.33
N ARG A 24 15.62 -2.02 -4.88
CA ARG A 24 15.83 -0.71 -5.48
C ARG A 24 14.94 -0.50 -6.71
N GLU A 25 14.82 -1.52 -7.56
CA GLU A 25 13.95 -1.43 -8.73
C GLU A 25 12.49 -1.28 -8.33
N ILE A 26 12.08 -2.04 -7.32
CA ILE A 26 10.71 -1.97 -6.83
C ILE A 26 10.44 -0.62 -6.17
N TRP A 27 11.41 -0.10 -5.42
CA TRP A 27 11.27 1.21 -4.79
C TRP A 27 11.09 2.30 -5.84
N GLY A 28 11.81 2.19 -6.96
CA GLY A 28 11.65 3.14 -8.05
C GLY A 28 10.22 3.15 -8.58
N ALA A 29 9.63 1.97 -8.77
CA ALA A 29 8.23 1.88 -9.21
C ALA A 29 7.29 2.41 -8.12
N LEU A 30 7.55 2.04 -6.86
CA LEU A 30 6.70 2.38 -5.74
C LEU A 30 6.66 3.89 -5.49
N ALA A 31 7.80 4.53 -5.46
CA ALA A 31 7.93 5.89 -4.97
C ALA A 31 8.09 6.92 -6.08
N THR A 32 8.75 6.55 -7.18
CA THR A 32 9.08 7.50 -8.23
C THR A 32 8.13 7.41 -9.41
N ALA A 33 7.79 6.20 -9.82
CA ALA A 33 6.90 5.99 -10.97
C ALA A 33 5.53 5.48 -10.51
N LYS A 34 5.01 6.04 -9.43
CA LYS A 34 3.78 5.55 -8.82
C LYS A 34 2.57 5.65 -9.74
N HIS A 35 2.58 6.55 -10.71
CA HIS A 35 1.50 6.66 -11.67
C HIS A 35 1.35 5.38 -12.51
N GLU A 36 2.36 4.55 -12.57
CA GLU A 36 2.30 3.31 -13.36
C GLU A 36 1.57 2.19 -12.62
N TRP A 37 1.57 2.24 -11.30
CA TRP A 37 0.90 1.19 -10.52
C TRP A 37 -0.27 1.71 -9.69
N TRP A 38 -0.28 2.99 -9.36
CA TRP A 38 -1.36 3.59 -8.56
C TRP A 38 -1.59 5.03 -9.02
N PRO A 39 -2.23 5.22 -10.18
CA PRO A 39 -2.35 6.56 -10.78
C PRO A 39 -3.16 7.56 -9.96
N ASP A 40 -4.06 7.09 -9.10
CA ASP A 40 -4.89 7.97 -8.29
C ASP A 40 -4.19 8.49 -7.03
N MET A 41 -3.00 7.97 -6.74
CA MET A 41 -2.28 8.28 -5.52
C MET A 41 -1.22 9.34 -5.77
N THR A 42 -1.13 10.30 -4.84
CA THR A 42 -0.10 11.34 -4.86
C THR A 42 0.60 11.38 -3.51
N PHE A 43 1.91 11.21 -3.52
CA PHE A 43 2.75 11.38 -2.32
C PHE A 43 4.21 11.43 -2.74
N GLU A 44 5.06 11.88 -1.82
CA GLU A 44 6.52 11.73 -1.94
C GLU A 44 6.98 10.87 -0.79
N ALA A 45 8.02 10.06 -1.02
CA ALA A 45 8.52 9.13 -0.01
C ALA A 45 9.43 9.87 0.98
N ILE A 46 8.87 10.82 1.67
CA ILE A 46 9.55 11.69 2.64
C ILE A 46 8.66 11.78 3.87
N VAL A 47 9.24 11.56 5.05
CA VAL A 47 8.48 11.63 6.31
C VAL A 47 7.85 13.01 6.44
N GLY A 48 6.56 13.03 6.75
CA GLY A 48 5.79 14.25 6.87
C GLY A 48 5.12 14.70 5.59
N ALA A 49 5.41 14.06 4.47
CA ALA A 49 4.79 14.44 3.19
C ALA A 49 3.31 14.09 3.18
N PRO A 50 2.48 14.95 2.60
CA PRO A 50 1.06 14.63 2.46
C PRO A 50 0.85 13.52 1.45
N LEU A 51 -0.22 12.76 1.65
CA LEU A 51 -0.58 11.64 0.80
C LEU A 51 -2.06 11.76 0.48
N VAL A 52 -2.42 11.69 -0.79
CA VAL A 52 -3.81 11.86 -1.22
C VAL A 52 -4.12 10.87 -2.32
N GLU A 53 -5.23 10.17 -2.17
CA GLU A 53 -5.80 9.34 -3.23
C GLU A 53 -7.18 9.87 -3.58
N ARG A 54 -7.44 10.07 -4.89
CA ARG A 54 -8.73 10.55 -5.38
C ARG A 54 -9.25 9.58 -6.40
N TRP A 55 -10.51 9.19 -6.28
CA TRP A 55 -11.12 8.29 -7.25
C TRP A 55 -12.61 8.56 -7.34
N MET A 56 -13.22 8.00 -8.38
CA MET A 56 -14.67 8.13 -8.57
C MET A 56 -15.34 6.85 -8.11
N ASP A 57 -16.40 6.99 -7.33
CA ASP A 57 -17.26 5.90 -6.92
C ASP A 57 -18.65 6.21 -7.49
N GLY A 58 -18.89 5.71 -8.69
CA GLY A 58 -20.04 6.12 -9.46
C GLY A 58 -19.85 7.57 -9.93
N ASP A 59 -20.77 8.44 -9.54
CA ASP A 59 -20.68 9.86 -9.86
C ASP A 59 -20.17 10.70 -8.68
N LYS A 60 -19.72 10.03 -7.60
CA LYS A 60 -19.19 10.72 -6.43
C LYS A 60 -17.67 10.65 -6.42
N GLU A 61 -17.04 11.79 -6.16
CA GLU A 61 -15.60 11.82 -5.94
C GLU A 61 -15.30 11.41 -4.50
N LYS A 62 -14.37 10.48 -4.34
CA LYS A 62 -13.90 10.02 -3.04
C LYS A 62 -12.47 10.46 -2.85
N VAL A 63 -12.11 10.76 -1.61
CA VAL A 63 -10.76 11.22 -1.27
C VAL A 63 -10.31 10.53 0.01
N ALA A 64 -9.13 9.93 -0.04
CA ALA A 64 -8.42 9.47 1.16
C ALA A 64 -7.19 10.36 1.32
N SER A 65 -6.91 10.79 2.53
CA SER A 65 -5.77 11.68 2.75
C SER A 65 -5.02 11.25 4.00
N GLY A 66 -3.72 11.53 4.00
CA GLY A 66 -2.88 11.13 5.11
C GLY A 66 -1.50 11.73 5.05
N THR A 67 -0.58 11.07 5.73
CA THR A 67 0.78 11.57 5.92
C THR A 67 1.75 10.39 5.90
N VAL A 68 2.87 10.56 5.22
CA VAL A 68 3.96 9.58 5.25
C VAL A 68 4.60 9.64 6.63
N THR A 69 4.65 8.49 7.32
CA THR A 69 5.20 8.41 8.68
C THR A 69 6.61 7.84 8.71
N HIS A 70 6.97 7.00 7.73
CA HIS A 70 8.31 6.42 7.63
C HIS A 70 8.67 6.28 6.16
N ALA A 71 9.94 6.53 5.85
CA ALA A 71 10.45 6.35 4.50
C ALA A 71 11.93 5.99 4.60
N GLU A 72 12.27 4.72 4.36
CA GLU A 72 13.63 4.21 4.44
C GLU A 72 13.93 3.46 3.14
N ALA A 73 14.31 4.21 2.14
CA ALA A 73 14.58 3.66 0.82
C ALA A 73 15.77 2.69 0.87
N PRO A 74 15.71 1.56 0.20
CA PRO A 74 14.58 1.02 -0.57
C PRO A 74 13.79 -0.04 0.19
N HIS A 75 13.73 0.03 1.52
CA HIS A 75 13.25 -1.09 2.33
C HIS A 75 11.89 -0.89 2.96
N MET A 76 11.48 0.34 3.26
CA MET A 76 10.25 0.52 4.00
C MET A 76 9.60 1.87 3.75
N LEU A 77 8.28 1.82 3.53
CA LEU A 77 7.44 3.02 3.43
C LEU A 77 6.24 2.79 4.33
N ALA A 78 5.91 3.78 5.15
CA ALA A 78 4.71 3.70 5.99
C ALA A 78 3.98 5.02 5.95
N PHE A 79 2.66 4.95 6.06
CA PHE A 79 1.83 6.14 6.11
C PHE A 79 0.55 5.86 6.89
N GLU A 80 -0.11 6.93 7.30
CA GLU A 80 -1.46 6.87 7.86
C GLU A 80 -2.37 7.59 6.90
N TRP A 81 -3.61 7.10 6.76
CA TRP A 81 -4.58 7.76 5.92
C TRP A 81 -5.99 7.54 6.45
N THR A 82 -6.92 8.36 5.98
CA THR A 82 -8.31 8.27 6.39
C THR A 82 -9.21 8.82 5.29
N GLU A 83 -10.47 8.40 5.34
CA GLU A 83 -11.56 9.03 4.58
C GLU A 83 -12.47 9.73 5.58
N PRO A 84 -13.23 10.76 5.12
CA PRO A 84 -14.04 11.55 6.05
C PRO A 84 -15.01 10.73 6.91
N GLU A 85 -15.52 9.61 6.37
CA GLU A 85 -16.53 8.83 7.08
C GLU A 85 -15.94 7.89 8.14
N TRP A 86 -14.63 7.69 8.15
CA TRP A 86 -14.03 6.68 9.03
C TRP A 86 -13.98 7.08 10.50
N GLY A 87 -13.82 8.35 10.78
CA GLY A 87 -13.69 8.84 12.15
C GLY A 87 -12.33 8.64 12.77
N SER A 88 -11.44 7.89 12.12
CA SER A 88 -10.10 7.60 12.59
C SER A 88 -9.27 7.22 11.37
N ALA A 89 -7.98 7.01 11.56
CA ALA A 89 -7.07 6.66 10.48
C ALA A 89 -6.63 5.21 10.62
N THR A 90 -6.27 4.60 9.48
CA THR A 90 -5.54 3.33 9.49
C THR A 90 -4.08 3.61 9.18
N ALA A 91 -3.21 2.66 9.55
CA ALA A 91 -1.77 2.77 9.31
C ALA A 91 -1.34 1.68 8.35
N VAL A 92 -0.56 2.06 7.32
CA VAL A 92 -0.09 1.15 6.29
C VAL A 92 1.43 1.09 6.35
N ARG A 93 1.98 -0.12 6.25
CA ARG A 93 3.43 -0.33 6.17
C ARG A 93 3.73 -1.27 5.02
N ILE A 94 4.65 -0.85 4.16
CA ILE A 94 5.11 -1.65 3.03
C ILE A 94 6.60 -1.90 3.24
N THR A 95 7.00 -3.17 3.26
CA THR A 95 8.40 -3.55 3.44
C THR A 95 8.87 -4.36 2.25
N LEU A 96 10.15 -4.15 1.88
CA LEU A 96 10.79 -4.83 0.77
C LEU A 96 12.01 -5.57 1.32
N GLU A 97 11.97 -6.90 1.20
CA GLU A 97 13.03 -7.75 1.73
C GLU A 97 13.64 -8.59 0.62
N SER A 98 14.95 -8.46 0.44
CA SER A 98 15.67 -9.25 -0.57
C SER A 98 15.77 -10.69 -0.09
N ILE A 99 15.32 -11.63 -0.92
CA ILE A 99 15.40 -13.06 -0.63
C ILE A 99 15.93 -13.74 -1.88
N ASP A 100 17.17 -14.25 -1.79
CA ASP A 100 17.87 -14.87 -2.93
C ASP A 100 17.94 -13.88 -4.09
N HIS A 101 17.23 -14.13 -5.18
CA HIS A 101 17.31 -13.29 -6.38
C HIS A 101 16.04 -12.50 -6.61
N HIS A 102 15.17 -12.43 -5.60
CA HIS A 102 13.92 -11.69 -5.73
C HIS A 102 13.64 -10.95 -4.45
N THR A 103 12.56 -10.20 -4.44
CA THR A 103 12.17 -9.39 -3.29
C THR A 103 10.80 -9.82 -2.81
N LYS A 104 10.69 -10.02 -1.50
CA LYS A 104 9.38 -10.20 -0.87
C LYS A 104 8.85 -8.83 -0.50
N VAL A 105 7.69 -8.50 -1.03
CA VAL A 105 6.97 -7.28 -0.69
C VAL A 105 5.86 -7.65 0.27
N SER A 106 5.86 -7.02 1.43
CA SER A 106 4.84 -7.27 2.45
C SER A 106 4.13 -5.96 2.76
N LEU A 107 2.82 -6.02 2.88
CA LEU A 107 2.01 -4.87 3.23
C LEU A 107 1.11 -5.22 4.38
N VAL A 108 1.09 -4.37 5.40
CA VAL A 108 0.17 -4.51 6.53
C VAL A 108 -0.57 -3.18 6.70
N GLU A 109 -1.89 -3.26 6.77
CA GLU A 109 -2.71 -2.11 7.15
C GLU A 109 -3.46 -2.47 8.40
N SER A 110 -3.43 -1.59 9.41
CA SER A 110 -4.04 -1.86 10.72
C SER A 110 -4.88 -0.69 11.18
N GLY A 111 -5.74 -0.95 12.18
CA GLY A 111 -6.60 0.07 12.74
C GLY A 111 -8.05 -0.02 12.32
N PHE A 112 -8.44 -1.10 11.65
CA PHE A 112 -9.81 -1.23 11.17
C PHE A 112 -10.84 -1.31 12.30
N CYS A 113 -10.43 -1.73 13.47
CA CYS A 113 -11.35 -1.80 14.62
C CYS A 113 -11.75 -0.43 15.13
N THR A 114 -11.03 0.62 14.75
CA THR A 114 -11.30 1.97 15.24
C THR A 114 -12.06 2.83 14.25
N ILE A 115 -12.34 2.33 13.05
CA ILE A 115 -13.03 3.11 12.02
C ILE A 115 -14.47 2.62 11.83
N ALA A 116 -15.33 3.52 11.38
CA ALA A 116 -16.71 3.19 11.08
C ALA A 116 -16.75 2.24 9.87
N GLY A 117 -17.53 1.16 9.99
CA GLY A 117 -17.64 0.19 8.91
C GLY A 117 -16.40 -0.67 8.73
N GLY A 118 -15.60 -0.83 9.80
CA GLY A 118 -14.32 -1.49 9.73
C GLY A 118 -14.28 -2.84 9.05
N PRO A 119 -15.18 -3.78 9.39
CA PRO A 119 -15.12 -5.10 8.76
C PRO A 119 -15.31 -5.07 7.24
N GLU A 120 -16.24 -4.27 6.75
CA GLU A 120 -16.46 -4.16 5.30
C GLU A 120 -15.31 -3.45 4.61
N ILE A 121 -14.79 -2.39 5.24
CA ILE A 121 -13.68 -1.64 4.69
C ILE A 121 -12.42 -2.50 4.69
N ARG A 122 -12.20 -3.28 5.75
CA ARG A 122 -11.08 -4.20 5.80
C ARG A 122 -11.10 -5.18 4.64
N ALA A 123 -12.25 -5.78 4.38
CA ALA A 123 -12.38 -6.75 3.28
C ALA A 123 -12.12 -6.10 1.92
N ALA A 124 -12.65 -4.89 1.72
CA ALA A 124 -12.44 -4.15 0.49
C ALA A 124 -10.97 -3.77 0.32
N HIS A 125 -10.30 -3.38 1.41
CA HIS A 125 -8.88 -3.01 1.35
C HIS A 125 -8.00 -4.22 1.07
N GLU A 126 -8.34 -5.38 1.63
CA GLU A 126 -7.55 -6.59 1.33
C GLU A 126 -7.57 -6.88 -0.17
N GLU A 127 -8.74 -6.82 -0.79
CA GLU A 127 -8.86 -7.04 -2.22
C GLU A 127 -8.15 -5.95 -3.00
N GLY A 128 -8.31 -4.69 -2.59
CA GLY A 128 -7.67 -3.56 -3.24
C GLY A 128 -6.14 -3.63 -3.16
N TRP A 129 -5.59 -4.03 -2.00
CA TRP A 129 -4.14 -4.15 -1.86
C TRP A 129 -3.58 -5.26 -2.74
N ARG A 130 -4.29 -6.38 -2.87
CA ARG A 130 -3.85 -7.44 -3.78
C ARG A 130 -3.79 -6.93 -5.21
N TYR A 131 -4.77 -6.16 -5.61
CA TYR A 131 -4.82 -5.55 -6.93
C TYR A 131 -3.65 -4.58 -7.13
N HIS A 132 -3.44 -3.69 -6.18
CA HIS A 132 -2.38 -2.68 -6.29
C HIS A 132 -0.98 -3.30 -6.27
N LEU A 133 -0.75 -4.28 -5.40
CA LEU A 133 0.55 -4.94 -5.35
C LEU A 133 0.83 -5.74 -6.62
N ASP A 134 -0.19 -6.31 -7.22
CA ASP A 134 -0.02 -6.99 -8.49
C ASP A 134 0.37 -6.01 -9.59
N ARG A 135 -0.20 -4.82 -9.59
CA ARG A 135 0.19 -3.78 -10.53
C ARG A 135 1.60 -3.27 -10.25
N LEU A 136 1.98 -3.18 -8.98
CA LEU A 136 3.35 -2.81 -8.62
C LEU A 136 4.34 -3.84 -9.17
N ARG A 137 4.01 -5.13 -9.04
CA ARG A 137 4.84 -6.18 -9.60
C ARG A 137 5.01 -6.00 -11.11
N ALA A 138 3.92 -5.76 -11.81
CA ALA A 138 3.98 -5.56 -13.26
C ALA A 138 4.84 -4.36 -13.64
N ALA A 139 4.70 -3.25 -12.89
CA ALA A 139 5.47 -2.05 -13.16
C ALA A 139 6.97 -2.27 -12.90
N ALA A 140 7.29 -2.98 -11.82
CA ALA A 140 8.67 -3.18 -11.42
C ALA A 140 9.43 -4.10 -12.36
N VAL A 141 8.76 -5.05 -13.01
CA VAL A 141 9.41 -6.01 -13.91
C VAL A 141 9.14 -5.72 -15.38
N SER A 142 8.60 -4.57 -15.69
CA SER A 142 8.25 -4.21 -17.06
C SER A 142 9.50 -4.26 -17.95
N PRO A 143 9.47 -5.05 -19.03
CA PRO A 143 10.62 -5.10 -19.95
C PRO A 143 10.94 -3.74 -20.58
N ILE A 144 9.93 -2.93 -20.79
CA ILE A 144 10.13 -1.60 -21.41
C ILE A 144 10.98 -0.74 -20.49
N GLY A 145 10.66 -0.70 -19.20
CA GLY A 145 11.44 0.07 -18.25
C GLY A 145 12.85 -0.44 -18.11
N ARG A 146 13.05 -1.74 -18.20
CA ARG A 146 14.38 -2.34 -18.08
C ARG A 146 15.23 -2.08 -19.30
N VAL A 147 14.61 -2.14 -20.48
CA VAL A 147 15.34 -1.92 -21.73
C VAL A 147 15.89 -0.51 -21.79
N ASP A 148 15.14 0.43 -21.29
CA ASP A 148 15.54 1.84 -21.35
C ASP A 148 16.64 2.16 -20.35
N SER A 149 16.83 1.33 -19.37
CA SER A 149 17.90 1.53 -18.39
C SER A 149 19.15 0.77 -18.79
#